data_559efdfd2148489e7631068b6badada7
#
_entry.id   559efdfd2148489e7631068b6badada7
#
_cell.length_a   1.000
_cell.length_b   1.000
_cell.length_c   1.000
_cell.angle_alpha   90.00
_cell.angle_beta   90.00
_cell.angle_gamma   90.00
#
_symmetry.space_group_name_H-M   'P 1'
#
loop_
_entity.id
_entity.type
_entity.pdbx_description
1 polymer ?
#
loop_
_entity_poly.entity_id
_entity_poly.type
_entity_poly.pdbx_seq_one_letter_code
_entity_poly.pdbx_strand_id
1 'polypeptide(L)'
;MFKERFVKRMLIRSLVGAALVGLCCWGCSSRDENTLKMVTEATFPPYEFLRGGEVVGVDVEICRAVAEKLGKQFAVENVDFDSVIPSVISEKADLAAAGITVTEDRKQSVDFSDVYAKTEIVLIYRKDKPVLTADDCKGKRIGVQSGNTAETIVLEQFQQEPERFRSAPEACAALKAGRCDAVLVDVEPAKNCVKGEDDLAIAPTPINLEEYAIAIRKGRPELLKAVNEVIAELKASGRIESWKDQYRAEADAMKE
;
A
#
# COMPACT_ATOMS: atom_id res chain seq x y z
N MET A 1 -59.91 -47.93 -31.21
CA MET A 1 -60.21 -46.55 -31.01
C MET A 1 -59.65 -45.98 -29.68
N PHE A 2 -58.48 -46.52 -29.27
CA PHE A 2 -57.84 -46.15 -27.95
C PHE A 2 -56.35 -45.86 -28.07
N LYS A 3 -55.73 -45.96 -29.22
CA LYS A 3 -54.27 -45.74 -29.46
C LYS A 3 -53.91 -44.38 -29.98
N GLU A 4 -54.80 -43.60 -30.58
CA GLU A 4 -54.48 -42.30 -31.20
C GLU A 4 -54.54 -41.11 -30.21
N ARG A 5 -55.12 -41.28 -29.06
CA ARG A 5 -55.21 -40.17 -28.07
C ARG A 5 -53.95 -40.05 -27.14
N PHE A 6 -53.12 -41.09 -27.15
CA PHE A 6 -51.93 -41.12 -26.27
C PHE A 6 -50.71 -40.43 -26.91
N VAL A 7 -50.61 -40.51 -28.23
CA VAL A 7 -49.47 -39.92 -28.99
C VAL A 7 -49.57 -38.39 -29.10
N LYS A 8 -50.79 -37.82 -29.18
CA LYS A 8 -50.97 -36.35 -29.28
C LYS A 8 -50.74 -35.60 -27.95
N ARG A 9 -50.74 -36.28 -26.78
CA ARG A 9 -50.43 -35.64 -25.50
C ARG A 9 -48.97 -35.64 -25.13
N MET A 10 -48.15 -36.43 -25.83
CA MET A 10 -46.72 -36.53 -25.57
C MET A 10 -45.88 -35.53 -26.40
N LEU A 11 -46.43 -35.02 -27.53
CA LEU A 11 -45.75 -34.06 -28.42
C LEU A 11 -45.93 -32.60 -28.02
N ILE A 12 -46.82 -32.24 -27.10
CA ILE A 12 -47.05 -30.85 -26.64
C ILE A 12 -46.28 -30.54 -25.35
N ARG A 13 -45.68 -31.54 -24.67
CA ARG A 13 -44.91 -31.33 -23.45
C ARG A 13 -43.38 -31.16 -23.67
N SER A 14 -42.89 -31.33 -24.90
CA SER A 14 -41.47 -31.25 -25.22
C SER A 14 -41.04 -29.89 -25.82
N LEU A 15 -41.91 -28.90 -25.93
CA LEU A 15 -41.60 -27.59 -26.55
C LEU A 15 -41.67 -26.39 -25.57
N VAL A 16 -41.82 -26.61 -24.28
CA VAL A 16 -41.85 -25.55 -23.26
C VAL A 16 -40.63 -25.61 -22.32
N GLY A 17 -39.74 -26.58 -22.51
CA GLY A 17 -38.55 -26.80 -21.64
C GLY A 17 -37.21 -26.24 -22.15
N ALA A 18 -37.19 -25.53 -23.28
CA ALA A 18 -35.92 -25.10 -23.93
C ALA A 18 -35.69 -23.58 -24.01
N ALA A 19 -36.37 -22.77 -23.19
CA ALA A 19 -36.27 -21.30 -23.26
C ALA A 19 -35.89 -20.63 -21.94
N LEU A 20 -35.22 -21.35 -21.01
CA LEU A 20 -34.84 -20.80 -19.70
C LEU A 20 -33.42 -21.20 -19.26
N VAL A 21 -32.50 -21.39 -20.20
CA VAL A 21 -31.05 -21.56 -19.90
C VAL A 21 -30.29 -20.61 -20.80
N GLY A 22 -30.29 -19.32 -20.47
CA GLY A 22 -29.63 -18.33 -21.31
C GLY A 22 -29.47 -16.95 -20.66
N LEU A 23 -29.55 -16.85 -19.32
CA LEU A 23 -29.22 -15.60 -18.61
C LEU A 23 -28.55 -15.91 -17.29
N CYS A 24 -27.47 -16.69 -17.31
CA CYS A 24 -26.50 -16.72 -16.21
C CYS A 24 -25.35 -15.80 -16.59
N CYS A 25 -25.50 -14.54 -16.20
CA CYS A 25 -24.54 -13.74 -15.47
C CYS A 25 -23.12 -13.69 -16.04
N TRP A 26 -22.91 -12.84 -16.98
CA TRP A 26 -21.66 -12.09 -16.99
C TRP A 26 -21.85 -10.86 -16.09
N GLY A 27 -21.79 -11.09 -14.79
CA GLY A 27 -21.41 -10.09 -13.81
C GLY A 27 -19.89 -9.93 -13.85
N CYS A 28 -19.30 -9.63 -15.01
CA CYS A 28 -18.07 -8.88 -15.07
C CYS A 28 -18.45 -7.52 -14.48
N SER A 29 -18.02 -7.23 -13.25
CA SER A 29 -17.89 -5.87 -12.79
C SER A 29 -17.01 -5.17 -13.81
N SER A 30 -17.62 -4.49 -14.77
CA SER A 30 -16.91 -3.68 -15.75
C SER A 30 -16.15 -2.65 -14.94
N ARG A 31 -14.82 -2.74 -14.99
CA ARG A 31 -13.96 -1.69 -14.43
C ARG A 31 -14.44 -0.38 -15.01
N ASP A 32 -14.74 0.59 -14.15
CA ASP A 32 -15.10 1.92 -14.61
C ASP A 32 -13.85 2.59 -15.21
N GLU A 33 -13.78 2.59 -16.53
CA GLU A 33 -12.66 3.17 -17.28
C GLU A 33 -12.50 4.67 -17.06
N ASN A 34 -13.54 5.35 -16.54
CA ASN A 34 -13.51 6.78 -16.24
C ASN A 34 -12.93 7.08 -14.85
N THR A 35 -12.63 6.07 -14.04
CA THR A 35 -12.06 6.23 -12.70
C THR A 35 -10.62 5.73 -12.66
N LEU A 36 -9.69 6.56 -12.17
CA LEU A 36 -8.34 6.16 -11.78
C LEU A 36 -8.37 5.67 -10.34
N LYS A 37 -8.11 4.39 -10.14
CA LYS A 37 -8.15 3.78 -8.82
C LYS A 37 -6.74 3.61 -8.25
N MET A 38 -6.50 4.23 -7.08
CA MET A 38 -5.33 4.07 -6.26
C MET A 38 -5.58 3.04 -5.16
N VAL A 39 -4.57 2.26 -4.83
CA VAL A 39 -4.52 1.42 -3.62
C VAL A 39 -3.36 1.87 -2.74
N THR A 40 -3.57 1.84 -1.41
CA THR A 40 -2.61 2.29 -0.41
C THR A 40 -2.79 1.54 0.92
N GLU A 41 -1.90 1.79 1.90
CA GLU A 41 -2.02 1.36 3.29
C GLU A 41 -2.00 2.61 4.20
N ALA A 42 -3.17 3.02 4.71
CA ALA A 42 -3.38 4.34 5.29
C ALA A 42 -3.02 4.45 6.78
N THR A 43 -1.78 4.08 7.15
CA THR A 43 -1.21 4.28 8.49
C THR A 43 0.15 4.98 8.50
N PHE A 44 0.51 5.63 7.39
CA PHE A 44 1.85 6.18 7.16
C PHE A 44 1.86 7.71 6.90
N PRO A 45 1.47 8.56 7.88
CA PRO A 45 1.60 10.00 7.72
C PRO A 45 3.09 10.43 7.59
N PRO A 46 3.40 11.41 6.75
CA PRO A 46 2.50 12.31 6.01
C PRO A 46 2.08 11.79 4.62
N TYR A 47 2.48 10.58 4.20
CA TYR A 47 2.28 10.06 2.86
C TYR A 47 0.85 9.58 2.62
N GLU A 48 0.31 8.74 3.50
CA GLU A 48 -1.07 8.25 3.47
C GLU A 48 -1.55 7.89 4.88
N PHE A 49 -2.70 8.43 5.26
CA PHE A 49 -3.31 8.13 6.56
C PHE A 49 -4.81 8.44 6.57
N LEU A 50 -5.49 7.93 7.58
CA LEU A 50 -6.91 8.20 7.77
C LEU A 50 -7.11 9.51 8.55
N ARG A 51 -7.91 10.42 7.98
CA ARG A 51 -8.37 11.67 8.60
C ARG A 51 -9.89 11.73 8.54
N GLY A 52 -10.56 11.57 9.68
CA GLY A 52 -12.03 11.58 9.72
C GLY A 52 -12.70 10.49 8.88
N GLY A 53 -12.01 9.38 8.63
CA GLY A 53 -12.50 8.27 7.80
C GLY A 53 -12.11 8.37 6.32
N GLU A 54 -11.50 9.47 5.88
CA GLU A 54 -10.97 9.65 4.53
C GLU A 54 -9.46 9.34 4.49
N VAL A 55 -9.00 8.73 3.40
CA VAL A 55 -7.57 8.55 3.14
C VAL A 55 -7.02 9.84 2.55
N VAL A 56 -6.01 10.41 3.20
CA VAL A 56 -5.36 11.67 2.82
C VAL A 56 -3.84 11.52 2.90
N GLY A 57 -3.10 12.45 2.30
CA GLY A 57 -1.65 12.50 2.36
C GLY A 57 -1.01 12.77 1.01
N VAL A 58 0.31 12.86 1.01
CA VAL A 58 1.12 13.21 -0.18
C VAL A 58 0.85 12.27 -1.35
N ASP A 59 0.83 10.97 -1.10
CA ASP A 59 0.65 9.94 -2.12
C ASP A 59 -0.74 10.05 -2.76
N VAL A 60 -1.75 10.37 -1.94
CA VAL A 60 -3.13 10.59 -2.38
C VAL A 60 -3.20 11.82 -3.30
N GLU A 61 -2.54 12.92 -2.93
CA GLU A 61 -2.53 14.14 -3.72
C GLU A 61 -1.79 13.97 -5.05
N ILE A 62 -0.66 13.27 -5.08
CA ILE A 62 0.02 12.95 -6.32
C ILE A 62 -0.89 12.15 -7.25
N CYS A 63 -1.53 11.09 -6.75
CA CYS A 63 -2.42 10.25 -7.56
C CYS A 63 -3.69 10.99 -8.00
N ARG A 64 -4.22 11.90 -7.17
CA ARG A 64 -5.32 12.79 -7.52
C ARG A 64 -4.95 13.71 -8.69
N ALA A 65 -3.76 14.34 -8.64
CA ALA A 65 -3.25 15.17 -9.73
C ALA A 65 -3.07 14.37 -11.03
N VAL A 66 -2.67 13.10 -10.95
CA VAL A 66 -2.64 12.20 -12.12
C VAL A 66 -4.04 11.97 -12.69
N ALA A 67 -5.04 11.72 -11.83
CA ALA A 67 -6.43 11.56 -12.29
C ALA A 67 -6.95 12.83 -12.99
N GLU A 68 -6.69 14.00 -12.42
CA GLU A 68 -7.04 15.30 -13.00
C GLU A 68 -6.39 15.50 -14.38
N LYS A 69 -5.07 15.23 -14.50
CA LYS A 69 -4.34 15.31 -15.79
C LYS A 69 -4.93 14.40 -16.85
N LEU A 70 -5.43 13.22 -16.45
CA LEU A 70 -6.05 12.24 -17.34
C LEU A 70 -7.55 12.50 -17.59
N GLY A 71 -8.16 13.52 -16.97
CA GLY A 71 -9.58 13.81 -17.06
C GLY A 71 -10.47 12.72 -16.45
N LYS A 72 -9.97 11.98 -15.44
CA LYS A 72 -10.65 10.86 -14.76
C LYS A 72 -11.14 11.25 -13.38
N GLN A 73 -12.16 10.54 -12.90
CA GLN A 73 -12.51 10.51 -11.49
C GLN A 73 -11.38 9.83 -10.71
N PHE A 74 -11.28 10.13 -9.41
CA PHE A 74 -10.29 9.52 -8.53
C PHE A 74 -10.97 8.69 -7.44
N ALA A 75 -10.46 7.49 -7.21
CA ALA A 75 -10.86 6.64 -6.10
C ALA A 75 -9.62 6.08 -5.39
N VAL A 76 -9.69 5.95 -4.06
CA VAL A 76 -8.65 5.34 -3.24
C VAL A 76 -9.23 4.20 -2.42
N GLU A 77 -8.47 3.09 -2.34
CA GLU A 77 -8.80 1.92 -1.51
C GLU A 77 -7.67 1.66 -0.52
N ASN A 78 -8.03 1.49 0.75
CA ASN A 78 -7.10 1.15 1.82
C ASN A 78 -7.07 -0.36 2.03
N VAL A 79 -5.86 -0.96 1.96
CA VAL A 79 -5.61 -2.40 2.15
C VAL A 79 -4.38 -2.62 3.02
N ASP A 80 -4.11 -3.85 3.44
CA ASP A 80 -2.84 -4.19 4.11
C ASP A 80 -1.67 -4.02 3.14
N PHE A 81 -0.50 -3.60 3.62
CA PHE A 81 0.65 -3.22 2.77
C PHE A 81 1.12 -4.34 1.84
N ASP A 82 1.12 -5.59 2.30
CA ASP A 82 1.48 -6.77 1.51
C ASP A 82 0.52 -7.04 0.34
N SER A 83 -0.67 -6.45 0.38
CA SER A 83 -1.70 -6.54 -0.66
C SER A 83 -1.65 -5.40 -1.68
N VAL A 84 -0.83 -4.35 -1.44
CA VAL A 84 -0.79 -3.14 -2.29
C VAL A 84 -0.31 -3.46 -3.70
N ILE A 85 0.89 -4.02 -3.86
CA ILE A 85 1.43 -4.41 -5.18
C ILE A 85 0.59 -5.52 -5.85
N PRO A 86 0.18 -6.60 -5.15
CA PRO A 86 -0.75 -7.59 -5.71
C PRO A 86 -2.06 -7.02 -6.25
N SER A 87 -2.59 -5.95 -5.66
CA SER A 87 -3.82 -5.29 -6.14
C SER A 87 -3.64 -4.63 -7.51
N VAL A 88 -2.46 -4.08 -7.79
CA VAL A 88 -2.13 -3.51 -9.12
C VAL A 88 -1.90 -4.62 -10.14
N ILE A 89 -1.17 -5.68 -9.77
CA ILE A 89 -0.90 -6.83 -10.63
C ILE A 89 -2.21 -7.50 -11.06
N SER A 90 -3.15 -7.67 -10.13
CA SER A 90 -4.46 -8.30 -10.37
C SER A 90 -5.52 -7.36 -10.96
N GLU A 91 -5.14 -6.15 -11.35
CA GLU A 91 -6.01 -5.13 -11.95
C GLU A 91 -7.16 -4.63 -11.05
N LYS A 92 -7.08 -4.84 -9.76
CA LYS A 92 -8.02 -4.27 -8.79
C LYS A 92 -7.82 -2.76 -8.63
N ALA A 93 -6.59 -2.27 -8.86
CA ALA A 93 -6.23 -0.86 -8.86
C ALA A 93 -5.36 -0.52 -10.09
N ASP A 94 -5.27 0.77 -10.44
CA ASP A 94 -4.41 1.28 -11.51
C ASP A 94 -3.03 1.63 -11.02
N LEU A 95 -2.96 2.21 -9.82
CA LEU A 95 -1.78 2.73 -9.16
C LEU A 95 -1.68 2.16 -7.74
N ALA A 96 -0.47 1.92 -7.30
CA ALA A 96 -0.14 1.68 -5.91
C ALA A 96 0.82 2.78 -5.42
N ALA A 97 0.40 3.54 -4.44
CA ALA A 97 1.21 4.53 -3.75
C ALA A 97 1.00 4.38 -2.24
N ALA A 98 2.05 4.05 -1.51
CA ALA A 98 2.05 3.71 -0.09
C ALA A 98 3.47 3.78 0.47
N GLY A 99 4.22 4.87 0.17
CA GLY A 99 5.64 4.93 0.50
C GLY A 99 6.40 3.73 -0.06
N ILE A 100 6.12 3.31 -1.31
CA ILE A 100 6.67 2.07 -1.85
C ILE A 100 8.11 2.27 -2.30
N THR A 101 9.02 1.57 -1.64
CA THR A 101 10.45 1.54 -2.03
C THR A 101 10.65 0.82 -3.34
N VAL A 102 11.44 1.43 -4.21
CA VAL A 102 11.90 0.82 -5.47
C VAL A 102 12.93 -0.25 -5.15
N THR A 103 12.63 -1.52 -5.48
CA THR A 103 13.57 -2.64 -5.37
C THR A 103 13.62 -3.42 -6.67
N GLU A 104 14.74 -4.11 -6.92
CA GLU A 104 14.88 -4.95 -8.13
C GLU A 104 13.88 -6.11 -8.15
N ASP A 105 13.55 -6.66 -6.98
CA ASP A 105 12.54 -7.70 -6.87
C ASP A 105 11.13 -7.18 -7.28
N ARG A 106 10.72 -6.04 -6.74
CA ARG A 106 9.44 -5.41 -7.11
C ARG A 106 9.36 -5.02 -8.58
N LYS A 107 10.47 -4.56 -9.18
CA LYS A 107 10.57 -4.27 -10.63
C LYS A 107 10.34 -5.48 -11.52
N GLN A 108 10.49 -6.70 -11.03
CA GLN A 108 10.15 -7.89 -11.80
C GLN A 108 8.65 -7.99 -12.06
N SER A 109 7.82 -7.45 -11.17
CA SER A 109 6.36 -7.58 -11.19
C SER A 109 5.61 -6.32 -11.61
N VAL A 110 6.16 -5.13 -11.35
CA VAL A 110 5.54 -3.83 -11.66
C VAL A 110 6.53 -2.89 -12.33
N ASP A 111 6.03 -1.84 -12.98
CA ASP A 111 6.80 -0.67 -13.39
C ASP A 111 6.72 0.38 -12.29
N PHE A 112 7.78 1.16 -12.10
CA PHE A 112 7.83 2.26 -11.16
C PHE A 112 7.91 3.60 -11.88
N SER A 113 7.25 4.60 -11.30
CA SER A 113 7.43 6.00 -11.69
C SER A 113 8.84 6.50 -11.36
N ASP A 114 9.12 7.74 -11.74
CA ASP A 114 10.23 8.49 -11.18
C ASP A 114 10.07 8.60 -9.65
N VAL A 115 11.21 8.62 -8.96
CA VAL A 115 11.27 8.77 -7.51
C VAL A 115 10.68 10.11 -7.08
N TYR A 116 9.71 10.12 -6.17
CA TYR A 116 9.11 11.36 -5.66
C TYR A 116 9.60 11.73 -4.26
N ALA A 117 10.13 10.77 -3.48
CA ALA A 117 10.69 11.03 -2.15
C ALA A 117 11.88 10.11 -1.85
N LYS A 118 12.74 10.53 -0.93
CA LYS A 118 13.82 9.72 -0.35
C LYS A 118 13.60 9.61 1.14
N THR A 119 13.95 8.46 1.71
CA THR A 119 13.74 8.12 3.11
C THR A 119 14.88 7.29 3.67
N GLU A 120 14.78 6.97 4.94
CA GLU A 120 15.72 6.15 5.70
C GLU A 120 14.96 5.06 6.45
N ILE A 121 15.52 3.87 6.50
CA ILE A 121 15.09 2.79 7.42
C ILE A 121 15.92 2.90 8.70
N VAL A 122 15.25 2.99 9.83
CA VAL A 122 15.84 3.20 11.15
C VAL A 122 15.36 2.18 12.17
N LEU A 123 16.14 1.98 13.23
CA LEU A 123 15.75 1.19 14.39
C LEU A 123 15.07 2.08 15.44
N ILE A 124 13.93 1.61 15.98
CA ILE A 124 13.34 2.12 17.21
C ILE A 124 13.60 1.11 18.30
N TYR A 125 13.97 1.59 19.49
CA TYR A 125 14.29 0.74 20.64
C TYR A 125 13.80 1.35 21.94
N ARG A 126 13.71 0.54 23.02
CA ARG A 126 13.49 1.05 24.36
C ARG A 126 14.82 1.50 24.96
N LYS A 127 14.85 2.70 25.55
CA LYS A 127 16.07 3.32 26.13
C LYS A 127 16.74 2.48 27.21
N ASP A 128 15.98 1.64 27.92
CA ASP A 128 16.52 0.69 28.91
C ASP A 128 17.22 -0.52 28.28
N LYS A 129 17.01 -0.77 26.98
CA LYS A 129 17.58 -1.88 26.20
C LYS A 129 17.97 -1.42 24.80
N PRO A 130 19.03 -0.64 24.67
CA PRO A 130 19.41 -0.04 23.39
C PRO A 130 19.74 -1.09 22.30
N VAL A 131 19.28 -0.85 21.07
CA VAL A 131 19.58 -1.56 19.84
C VAL A 131 19.87 -0.48 18.79
N LEU A 132 21.15 -0.24 18.50
CA LEU A 132 21.59 0.95 17.78
C LEU A 132 22.09 0.64 16.37
N THR A 133 22.52 -0.59 16.13
CA THR A 133 23.17 -1.03 14.90
C THR A 133 22.61 -2.37 14.42
N ALA A 134 22.93 -2.73 13.17
CA ALA A 134 22.59 -4.04 12.62
C ALA A 134 23.20 -5.20 13.45
N ASP A 135 24.41 -5.01 13.99
CA ASP A 135 25.06 -6.02 14.84
C ASP A 135 24.32 -6.24 16.16
N ASP A 136 23.75 -5.18 16.73
CA ASP A 136 22.95 -5.28 17.97
C ASP A 136 21.64 -6.06 17.76
N CYS A 137 21.19 -6.21 16.51
CA CYS A 137 19.97 -6.95 16.17
C CYS A 137 20.10 -8.46 16.29
N LYS A 138 21.32 -9.00 16.33
CA LYS A 138 21.58 -10.45 16.38
C LYS A 138 20.94 -11.10 17.60
N GLY A 139 20.05 -12.06 17.34
CA GLY A 139 19.31 -12.78 18.38
C GLY A 139 18.25 -11.95 19.11
N LYS A 140 17.94 -10.76 18.62
CA LYS A 140 16.84 -9.91 19.11
C LYS A 140 15.59 -10.15 18.29
N ARG A 141 14.44 -9.97 18.91
CA ARG A 141 13.14 -9.98 18.23
C ARG A 141 12.94 -8.62 17.56
N ILE A 142 13.07 -8.59 16.24
CA ILE A 142 12.94 -7.37 15.44
C ILE A 142 11.55 -7.31 14.83
N GLY A 143 10.76 -6.32 15.25
CA GLY A 143 9.44 -6.04 14.67
C GLY A 143 9.57 -5.34 13.32
N VAL A 144 8.76 -5.77 12.34
CA VAL A 144 8.66 -5.16 11.01
C VAL A 144 7.22 -5.14 10.54
N GLN A 145 6.89 -4.28 9.57
CA GLN A 145 5.63 -4.40 8.85
C GLN A 145 5.76 -5.47 7.76
N SER A 146 4.74 -6.35 7.65
CA SER A 146 4.71 -7.41 6.63
C SER A 146 4.79 -6.86 5.22
N GLY A 147 5.66 -7.44 4.38
CA GLY A 147 5.81 -7.11 2.97
C GLY A 147 6.65 -5.85 2.69
N ASN A 148 7.14 -5.13 3.72
CA ASN A 148 8.01 -3.98 3.48
C ASN A 148 9.50 -4.38 3.37
N THR A 149 10.36 -3.43 3.00
CA THR A 149 11.80 -3.67 2.82
C THR A 149 12.52 -3.97 4.12
N ALA A 150 12.03 -3.48 5.26
CA ALA A 150 12.59 -3.82 6.57
C ALA A 150 12.48 -5.32 6.87
N GLU A 151 11.41 -6.00 6.40
CA GLU A 151 11.31 -7.46 6.49
C GLU A 151 12.43 -8.14 5.72
N THR A 152 12.67 -7.72 4.47
CA THR A 152 13.76 -8.25 3.64
C THR A 152 15.13 -8.01 4.28
N ILE A 153 15.37 -6.83 4.85
CA ILE A 153 16.62 -6.51 5.55
C ILE A 153 16.85 -7.49 6.73
N VAL A 154 15.82 -7.75 7.54
CA VAL A 154 15.94 -8.67 8.68
C VAL A 154 16.21 -10.10 8.21
N LEU A 155 15.53 -10.57 7.17
CA LEU A 155 15.72 -11.92 6.62
C LEU A 155 17.10 -12.09 5.98
N GLU A 156 17.52 -11.16 5.12
CA GLU A 156 18.70 -11.34 4.26
C GLU A 156 19.97 -10.79 4.90
N GLN A 157 19.92 -9.60 5.52
CA GLN A 157 21.12 -8.97 6.08
C GLN A 157 21.37 -9.40 7.54
N PHE A 158 20.30 -9.47 8.37
CA PHE A 158 20.44 -9.92 9.75
C PHE A 158 20.39 -11.44 9.88
N GLN A 159 19.95 -12.15 8.83
CA GLN A 159 19.87 -13.62 8.76
C GLN A 159 19.04 -14.22 9.91
N GLN A 160 17.89 -13.61 10.20
CA GLN A 160 16.98 -14.06 11.25
C GLN A 160 15.52 -13.82 10.87
N GLU A 161 14.58 -14.51 11.55
CA GLU A 161 13.16 -14.32 11.35
C GLU A 161 12.68 -13.05 12.07
N PRO A 162 11.94 -12.13 11.37
CA PRO A 162 11.34 -10.97 12.00
C PRO A 162 10.02 -11.31 12.70
N GLU A 163 9.63 -10.47 13.67
CA GLU A 163 8.27 -10.42 14.20
C GLU A 163 7.41 -9.54 13.27
N ARG A 164 6.48 -10.15 12.54
CA ARG A 164 5.66 -9.48 11.52
C ARG A 164 4.41 -8.86 12.10
N PHE A 165 4.13 -7.62 11.70
CA PHE A 165 2.94 -6.86 12.08
C PHE A 165 2.25 -6.34 10.82
N ARG A 166 0.94 -6.07 10.90
CA ARG A 166 0.18 -5.54 9.76
C ARG A 166 0.57 -4.09 9.43
N SER A 167 0.97 -3.33 10.45
CA SER A 167 1.29 -1.91 10.31
C SER A 167 2.44 -1.49 11.23
N ALA A 168 3.08 -0.37 10.91
CA ALA A 168 4.11 0.23 11.76
C ALA A 168 3.59 0.60 13.17
N PRO A 169 2.38 1.18 13.33
CA PRO A 169 1.79 1.40 14.66
C PRO A 169 1.63 0.12 15.50
N GLU A 170 1.27 -1.01 14.90
CA GLU A 170 1.18 -2.29 15.62
C GLU A 170 2.57 -2.77 16.08
N ALA A 171 3.60 -2.66 15.24
CA ALA A 171 4.98 -2.97 15.61
C ALA A 171 5.45 -2.09 16.77
N CYS A 172 5.15 -0.79 16.74
CA CYS A 172 5.46 0.14 17.83
C CYS A 172 4.77 -0.23 19.14
N ALA A 173 3.49 -0.59 19.09
CA ALA A 173 2.75 -1.05 20.26
C ALA A 173 3.35 -2.36 20.83
N ALA A 174 3.83 -3.26 19.97
CA ALA A 174 4.52 -4.46 20.36
C ALA A 174 5.86 -4.17 21.06
N LEU A 175 6.62 -3.18 20.57
CA LEU A 175 7.87 -2.73 21.19
C LEU A 175 7.62 -2.19 22.60
N LYS A 176 6.63 -1.31 22.78
CA LYS A 176 6.22 -0.79 24.09
C LYS A 176 5.84 -1.90 25.06
N ALA A 177 5.08 -2.89 24.56
CA ALA A 177 4.65 -4.05 25.36
C ALA A 177 5.78 -5.07 25.60
N GLY A 178 7.01 -4.85 25.09
CA GLY A 178 8.13 -5.77 25.23
C GLY A 178 7.98 -7.07 24.44
N ARG A 179 7.07 -7.13 23.46
CA ARG A 179 6.89 -8.29 22.58
C ARG A 179 7.98 -8.40 21.52
N CYS A 180 8.59 -7.28 21.12
CA CYS A 180 9.83 -7.23 20.37
C CYS A 180 10.86 -6.36 21.09
N ASP A 181 12.11 -6.45 20.68
CA ASP A 181 13.25 -5.77 21.34
C ASP A 181 13.62 -4.48 20.59
N ALA A 182 13.39 -4.43 19.28
CA ALA A 182 13.47 -3.26 18.43
C ALA A 182 12.45 -3.36 17.29
N VAL A 183 12.18 -2.24 16.62
CA VAL A 183 11.38 -2.17 15.38
C VAL A 183 12.23 -1.56 14.30
N LEU A 184 12.29 -2.19 13.13
CA LEU A 184 12.93 -1.66 11.94
C LEU A 184 11.86 -1.10 11.01
N VAL A 185 11.94 0.18 10.70
CA VAL A 185 10.85 0.91 10.01
C VAL A 185 11.39 2.20 9.37
N ASP A 186 10.64 2.78 8.47
CA ASP A 186 10.93 4.10 7.89
C ASP A 186 10.94 5.22 8.93
N VAL A 187 11.72 6.27 8.65
CA VAL A 187 11.96 7.35 9.59
C VAL A 187 10.70 8.13 9.98
N GLU A 188 9.72 8.30 9.09
CA GLU A 188 8.49 9.04 9.42
C GLU A 188 7.58 8.24 10.39
N PRO A 189 7.26 6.95 10.17
CA PRO A 189 6.60 6.14 11.21
C PRO A 189 7.42 6.06 12.50
N ALA A 190 8.76 6.01 12.41
CA ALA A 190 9.62 6.00 13.60
C ALA A 190 9.43 7.27 14.45
N LYS A 191 9.45 8.46 13.83
CA LYS A 191 9.15 9.73 14.50
C LYS A 191 7.77 9.72 15.14
N ASN A 192 6.77 9.21 14.41
CA ASN A 192 5.41 9.07 14.93
C ASN A 192 5.31 8.10 16.10
N CYS A 193 6.11 7.05 16.11
CA CYS A 193 6.16 6.05 17.17
C CYS A 193 6.75 6.61 18.49
N VAL A 194 7.82 7.41 18.39
CA VAL A 194 8.52 7.93 19.59
C VAL A 194 7.93 9.25 20.11
N LYS A 195 7.05 9.88 19.34
CA LYS A 195 6.43 11.15 19.76
C LYS A 195 5.58 10.94 21.03
N GLY A 196 5.93 11.67 22.08
CA GLY A 196 5.27 11.56 23.39
C GLY A 196 5.62 10.30 24.19
N GLU A 197 6.64 9.53 23.76
CA GLU A 197 7.09 8.32 24.44
C GLU A 197 8.48 8.53 25.01
N ASP A 198 8.56 8.82 26.31
CA ASP A 198 9.82 9.13 26.99
C ASP A 198 10.80 7.96 27.07
N ASP A 199 10.32 6.72 26.97
CA ASP A 199 11.08 5.48 27.08
C ASP A 199 11.53 4.89 25.72
N LEU A 200 11.09 5.46 24.60
CA LEU A 200 11.51 5.06 23.27
C LEU A 200 12.54 6.02 22.66
N ALA A 201 13.35 5.52 21.75
CA ALA A 201 14.28 6.32 20.96
C ALA A 201 14.49 5.72 19.56
N ILE A 202 14.90 6.58 18.61
CA ILE A 202 15.36 6.18 17.29
C ILE A 202 16.88 6.08 17.31
N ALA A 203 17.43 5.04 16.70
CA ALA A 203 18.87 4.89 16.54
C ALA A 203 19.44 6.02 15.67
N PRO A 204 20.62 6.56 16.00
CA PRO A 204 21.16 7.74 15.34
C PRO A 204 21.65 7.49 13.91
N THR A 205 21.91 6.23 13.57
CA THR A 205 22.41 5.84 12.25
C THR A 205 21.36 5.02 11.53
N PRO A 206 20.97 5.41 10.30
CA PRO A 206 20.04 4.60 9.50
C PRO A 206 20.68 3.26 9.10
N ILE A 207 19.83 2.24 8.97
CA ILE A 207 20.23 0.92 8.48
C ILE A 207 20.29 0.92 6.96
N ASN A 208 19.37 1.64 6.30
CA ASN A 208 19.30 1.70 4.84
C ASN A 208 18.76 3.06 4.37
N LEU A 209 19.08 3.44 3.13
CA LEU A 209 18.50 4.57 2.43
C LEU A 209 17.55 4.04 1.35
N GLU A 210 16.39 4.65 1.20
CA GLU A 210 15.37 4.17 0.28
C GLU A 210 14.75 5.30 -0.56
N GLU A 211 14.14 4.92 -1.66
CA GLU A 211 13.54 5.82 -2.63
C GLU A 211 12.10 5.38 -2.92
N TYR A 212 11.13 6.29 -2.74
CA TYR A 212 9.72 6.02 -3.00
C TYR A 212 9.32 6.39 -4.41
N ALA A 213 8.56 5.47 -5.03
CA ALA A 213 7.94 5.67 -6.32
C ALA A 213 6.54 5.03 -6.36
N ILE A 214 5.73 5.45 -7.33
CA ILE A 214 4.40 4.89 -7.55
C ILE A 214 4.54 3.63 -8.40
N ALA A 215 3.98 2.52 -7.94
CA ALA A 215 3.97 1.27 -8.68
C ALA A 215 2.75 1.18 -9.61
N ILE A 216 2.99 0.71 -10.83
CA ILE A 216 2.01 0.61 -11.91
C ILE A 216 2.16 -0.78 -12.54
N ARG A 217 1.05 -1.41 -12.92
CA ARG A 217 1.10 -2.69 -13.63
C ARG A 217 1.92 -2.55 -14.92
N LYS A 218 2.74 -3.56 -15.21
CA LYS A 218 3.52 -3.61 -16.45
C LYS A 218 2.65 -3.48 -17.70
N GLY A 219 3.22 -2.86 -18.73
CA GLY A 219 2.53 -2.66 -20.01
C GLY A 219 1.53 -1.50 -20.04
N ARG A 220 1.67 -0.51 -19.14
CA ARG A 220 0.85 0.72 -19.10
C ARG A 220 1.71 1.98 -19.36
N PRO A 221 2.41 2.09 -20.50
CA PRO A 221 3.37 3.17 -20.73
C PRO A 221 2.75 4.57 -20.71
N GLU A 222 1.50 4.73 -21.18
CA GLU A 222 0.81 6.02 -21.18
C GLU A 222 0.47 6.48 -19.74
N LEU A 223 0.08 5.55 -18.87
CA LEU A 223 -0.17 5.86 -17.47
C LEU A 223 1.14 6.21 -16.76
N LEU A 224 2.20 5.43 -16.97
CA LEU A 224 3.52 5.69 -16.41
C LEU A 224 4.04 7.06 -16.84
N LYS A 225 3.89 7.42 -18.12
CA LYS A 225 4.26 8.73 -18.64
C LYS A 225 3.50 9.86 -17.95
N ALA A 226 2.16 9.73 -17.82
CA ALA A 226 1.33 10.73 -17.14
C ALA A 226 1.74 10.92 -15.67
N VAL A 227 2.03 9.83 -14.95
CA VAL A 227 2.51 9.87 -13.57
C VAL A 227 3.85 10.60 -13.47
N ASN A 228 4.81 10.29 -14.34
CA ASN A 228 6.13 10.93 -14.32
C ASN A 228 6.05 12.44 -14.66
N GLU A 229 5.22 12.83 -15.61
CA GLU A 229 4.98 14.23 -15.92
C GLU A 229 4.42 14.99 -14.71
N VAL A 230 3.43 14.41 -14.01
CA VAL A 230 2.85 15.02 -12.80
C VAL A 230 3.90 15.11 -11.68
N ILE A 231 4.67 14.06 -11.43
CA ILE A 231 5.74 14.08 -10.42
C ILE A 231 6.76 15.19 -10.75
N ALA A 232 7.17 15.32 -12.00
CA ALA A 232 8.11 16.35 -12.43
C ALA A 232 7.56 17.77 -12.19
N GLU A 233 6.29 18.02 -12.55
CA GLU A 233 5.61 19.30 -12.33
C GLU A 233 5.48 19.62 -10.82
N LEU A 234 5.08 18.64 -10.00
CA LEU A 234 4.92 18.80 -8.56
C LEU A 234 6.26 19.02 -7.83
N LYS A 235 7.33 18.36 -8.28
CA LYS A 235 8.69 18.58 -7.76
C LYS A 235 9.19 19.97 -8.14
N ALA A 236 9.04 20.38 -9.40
CA ALA A 236 9.49 21.69 -9.87
C ALA A 236 8.78 22.86 -9.16
N SER A 237 7.51 22.67 -8.80
CA SER A 237 6.72 23.67 -8.04
C SER A 237 6.94 23.62 -6.52
N GLY A 238 7.69 22.66 -5.99
CA GLY A 238 7.86 22.45 -4.55
C GLY A 238 6.61 21.93 -3.83
N ARG A 239 5.60 21.49 -4.58
CA ARG A 239 4.29 21.10 -4.04
C ARG A 239 4.36 19.87 -3.16
N ILE A 240 5.19 18.87 -3.52
CA ILE A 240 5.38 17.65 -2.73
C ILE A 240 5.89 17.99 -1.32
N GLU A 241 6.90 18.82 -1.19
CA GLU A 241 7.44 19.22 0.12
C GLU A 241 6.41 20.05 0.91
N SER A 242 5.67 20.94 0.26
CA SER A 242 4.59 21.70 0.90
C SER A 242 3.50 20.78 1.47
N TRP A 243 3.11 19.72 0.75
CA TRP A 243 2.14 18.73 1.23
C TRP A 243 2.72 17.89 2.38
N LYS A 244 4.00 17.51 2.31
CA LYS A 244 4.65 16.79 3.42
C LYS A 244 4.60 17.59 4.71
N ASP A 245 4.90 18.89 4.66
CA ASP A 245 4.86 19.74 5.84
C ASP A 245 3.42 19.93 6.34
N GLN A 246 2.46 20.16 5.44
CA GLN A 246 1.05 20.27 5.78
C GLN A 246 0.53 19.01 6.46
N TYR A 247 0.67 17.85 5.82
CA TYR A 247 0.12 16.59 6.33
C TYR A 247 0.86 16.08 7.57
N ARG A 248 2.13 16.45 7.76
CA ARG A 248 2.84 16.21 9.02
C ARG A 248 2.22 17.00 10.15
N ALA A 249 1.97 18.29 9.94
CA ALA A 249 1.32 19.14 10.94
C ALA A 249 -0.10 18.65 11.28
N GLU A 250 -0.86 18.24 10.26
CA GLU A 250 -2.21 17.68 10.48
C GLU A 250 -2.18 16.37 11.27
N ALA A 251 -1.29 15.43 10.92
CA ALA A 251 -1.13 14.18 11.65
C ALA A 251 -0.68 14.38 13.09
N ASP A 252 0.13 15.41 13.33
CA ASP A 252 0.58 15.79 14.66
C ASP A 252 -0.56 16.33 15.52
N ALA A 253 -1.44 17.16 14.95
CA ALA A 253 -2.61 17.71 15.64
C ALA A 253 -3.67 16.64 15.98
N MET A 254 -3.70 15.51 15.27
CA MET A 254 -4.63 14.41 15.58
C MET A 254 -4.23 13.57 16.80
N LYS A 255 -3.03 13.76 17.32
CA LYS A 255 -2.50 13.03 18.50
C LYS A 255 -2.61 13.82 19.80
N GLU A 256 -2.94 15.10 19.72
CA GLU A 256 -3.21 16.01 20.85
C GLU A 256 -4.67 15.92 21.30
#